data_f80950d7e79548aad87d271830fd97c0
#
_entry.id   f80950d7e79548aad87d271830fd97c0
#
_cell.length_a   1.000
_cell.length_b   1.000
_cell.length_c   1.000
_cell.angle_alpha   90.00
_cell.angle_beta   90.00
_cell.angle_gamma   90.00
#
_symmetry.space_group_name_H-M   'P 1'
#
loop_
_entity.id
_entity.type
_entity.pdbx_description
1 polymer ?
#
loop_
_entity_poly.entity_id
_entity_poly.type
_entity_poly.pdbx_seq_one_letter_code
_entity_poly.pdbx_strand_id
1 'polypeptide(L)'
;MPTLNWVGKDEVLNHNPAYYTLEKKYTFGVENSENMIIKGDNLLALKSLLPKYEGKIKCIYIDPPYNTGNENWVYNDNVNSPKIKKWLGEVVAKDDLSRHDKWLCMMLPRLKLLHRLLSDDGVIFISIDDNEMANLKLLCDEVFGGGKKSYL
;
A
#
# COMPACT_ATOMS: atom_id res chain seq x y z
N MET A 1 -0.90 11.36 -19.70
CA MET A 1 -1.77 11.24 -18.51
C MET A 1 -1.48 12.39 -17.57
N PRO A 2 -2.47 12.95 -16.88
CA PRO A 2 -2.19 13.91 -15.82
C PRO A 2 -1.35 13.22 -14.73
N THR A 3 -0.31 13.88 -14.26
CA THR A 3 0.56 13.39 -13.20
C THR A 3 0.18 14.07 -11.89
N LEU A 4 -0.17 13.30 -10.88
CA LEU A 4 -0.40 13.83 -9.55
C LEU A 4 0.94 14.19 -8.90
N ASN A 5 1.06 15.41 -8.38
CA ASN A 5 2.27 15.87 -7.71
C ASN A 5 1.97 16.28 -6.26
N TRP A 6 2.84 15.88 -5.31
CA TRP A 6 2.71 16.20 -3.90
C TRP A 6 4.08 16.25 -3.22
N VAL A 7 4.14 16.83 -2.03
CA VAL A 7 5.38 16.93 -1.24
C VAL A 7 5.80 15.54 -0.76
N GLY A 8 7.03 15.13 -1.08
CA GLY A 8 7.58 13.81 -0.71
C GLY A 8 7.43 12.72 -1.79
N LYS A 9 6.87 13.06 -2.97
CA LYS A 9 6.69 12.08 -4.04
C LYS A 9 8.01 11.45 -4.50
N ASP A 10 9.02 12.26 -4.77
CA ASP A 10 10.29 11.77 -5.33
C ASP A 10 11.03 10.86 -4.35
N GLU A 11 10.94 11.17 -3.07
CA GLU A 11 11.55 10.39 -1.99
C GLU A 11 10.93 8.98 -1.92
N VAL A 12 9.60 8.89 -1.92
CA VAL A 12 8.90 7.58 -1.85
C VAL A 12 8.88 6.85 -3.19
N LEU A 13 8.97 7.56 -4.30
CA LEU A 13 9.03 6.95 -5.64
C LEU A 13 10.28 6.06 -5.78
N ASN A 14 11.40 6.52 -5.22
CA ASN A 14 12.68 5.84 -5.26
C ASN A 14 12.92 4.92 -4.05
N HIS A 15 12.01 4.93 -3.06
CA HIS A 15 12.13 4.09 -1.88
C HIS A 15 12.03 2.61 -2.25
N ASN A 16 13.08 1.85 -1.91
CA ASN A 16 13.14 0.40 -2.11
C ASN A 16 13.18 -0.28 -0.74
N PRO A 17 12.04 -0.80 -0.25
CA PRO A 17 11.99 -1.43 1.07
C PRO A 17 12.92 -2.65 1.15
N ALA A 18 13.42 -2.91 2.37
CA ALA A 18 14.29 -4.05 2.63
C ALA A 18 13.58 -5.39 2.36
N TYR A 19 14.38 -6.38 2.05
CA TYR A 19 13.95 -7.75 1.86
C TYR A 19 14.02 -8.51 3.17
N TYR A 20 12.96 -9.27 3.50
CA TYR A 20 12.92 -10.15 4.66
C TYR A 20 12.45 -11.53 4.26
N THR A 21 12.96 -12.56 4.93
CA THR A 21 12.45 -13.92 4.81
C THR A 21 11.23 -14.07 5.70
N LEU A 22 10.14 -14.64 5.17
CA LEU A 22 8.96 -14.96 5.95
C LEU A 22 9.23 -16.22 6.77
N GLU A 23 9.13 -16.11 8.10
CA GLU A 23 9.28 -17.23 9.03
C GLU A 23 7.93 -17.86 9.32
N LYS A 24 7.80 -19.17 9.10
CA LYS A 24 6.59 -19.92 9.45
C LYS A 24 6.59 -20.22 10.95
N LYS A 25 5.64 -19.61 11.69
CA LYS A 25 5.54 -19.80 13.16
C LYS A 25 4.51 -20.86 13.57
N TYR A 26 3.37 -20.89 12.89
CA TYR A 26 2.25 -21.76 13.26
C TYR A 26 1.59 -22.35 12.02
N THR A 27 0.97 -23.53 12.20
CA THR A 27 0.08 -24.14 11.21
C THR A 27 -1.24 -24.46 11.91
N PHE A 28 -2.35 -24.08 11.28
CA PHE A 28 -3.70 -24.37 11.77
C PHE A 28 -4.51 -25.02 10.65
N GLY A 29 -5.42 -25.91 11.03
CA GLY A 29 -6.35 -26.53 10.10
C GLY A 29 -5.77 -27.69 9.32
N VAL A 30 -6.15 -27.78 8.04
CA VAL A 30 -5.80 -28.90 7.18
C VAL A 30 -4.31 -28.87 6.83
N GLU A 31 -3.65 -29.99 6.98
CA GLU A 31 -2.27 -30.21 6.52
C GLU A 31 -2.20 -29.92 5.01
N ASN A 32 -1.21 -29.16 4.58
CA ASN A 32 -1.03 -28.73 3.19
C ASN A 32 -1.94 -27.59 2.69
N SER A 33 -2.63 -26.86 3.55
CA SER A 33 -3.26 -25.59 3.15
C SER A 33 -2.21 -24.59 2.67
N GLU A 34 -2.41 -24.00 1.50
CA GLU A 34 -1.57 -22.92 0.98
C GLU A 34 -1.97 -21.53 1.50
N ASN A 35 -3.08 -21.44 2.25
CA ASN A 35 -3.50 -20.20 2.88
C ASN A 35 -2.50 -19.76 3.96
N MET A 36 -2.25 -18.45 4.04
CA MET A 36 -1.33 -17.91 5.03
C MET A 36 -1.82 -16.59 5.63
N ILE A 37 -1.49 -16.35 6.89
CA ILE A 37 -1.62 -15.06 7.55
C ILE A 37 -0.20 -14.55 7.81
N ILE A 38 0.10 -13.36 7.27
CA ILE A 38 1.40 -12.72 7.44
C ILE A 38 1.24 -11.58 8.44
N LYS A 39 1.96 -11.65 9.55
CA LYS A 39 1.96 -10.61 10.59
C LYS A 39 3.26 -9.80 10.52
N GLY A 40 3.13 -8.49 10.32
CA GLY A 40 4.27 -7.59 10.27
C GLY A 40 3.94 -6.24 9.64
N ASP A 41 4.96 -5.47 9.29
CA ASP A 41 4.80 -4.29 8.45
C ASP A 41 4.40 -4.72 7.04
N ASN A 42 3.30 -4.15 6.53
CA ASN A 42 2.74 -4.59 5.26
C ASN A 42 3.61 -4.21 4.05
N LEU A 43 4.38 -3.12 4.10
CA LEU A 43 5.30 -2.76 3.02
C LEU A 43 6.43 -3.78 2.88
N LEU A 44 6.99 -4.22 4.03
CA LEU A 44 8.02 -5.26 4.08
C LEU A 44 7.45 -6.62 3.69
N ALA A 45 6.24 -6.95 4.15
CA ALA A 45 5.55 -8.19 3.80
C ALA A 45 5.29 -8.28 2.28
N LEU A 46 4.76 -7.23 1.67
CA LEU A 46 4.52 -7.16 0.22
C LEU A 46 5.82 -7.35 -0.58
N LYS A 47 6.91 -6.70 -0.15
CA LYS A 47 8.22 -6.88 -0.78
C LYS A 47 8.70 -8.32 -0.69
N SER A 48 8.50 -8.96 0.46
CA SER A 48 8.92 -10.34 0.73
C SER A 48 8.10 -11.39 -0.01
N LEU A 49 6.92 -11.05 -0.51
CA LEU A 49 6.08 -11.92 -1.34
C LEU A 49 6.53 -11.98 -2.81
N LEU A 50 7.20 -10.95 -3.32
CA LEU A 50 7.55 -10.85 -4.73
C LEU A 50 8.28 -12.08 -5.29
N PRO A 51 9.30 -12.69 -4.63
CA PRO A 51 10.03 -13.80 -5.23
C PRO A 51 9.14 -14.98 -5.61
N LYS A 52 8.05 -15.19 -4.85
CA LYS A 52 7.15 -16.32 -5.08
C LYS A 52 5.91 -15.94 -5.90
N TYR A 53 5.41 -14.71 -5.74
CA TYR A 53 4.07 -14.32 -6.20
C TYR A 53 4.04 -13.17 -7.21
N GLU A 54 5.17 -12.66 -7.68
CA GLU A 54 5.20 -11.61 -8.70
C GLU A 54 4.42 -12.04 -9.96
N GLY A 55 3.45 -11.21 -10.37
CA GLY A 55 2.61 -11.46 -11.54
C GLY A 55 1.62 -12.65 -11.42
N LYS A 56 1.37 -13.15 -10.19
CA LYS A 56 0.56 -14.37 -9.99
C LYS A 56 -0.76 -14.15 -9.25
N ILE A 57 -0.95 -13.01 -8.61
CA ILE A 57 -2.13 -12.76 -7.80
C ILE A 57 -3.30 -12.34 -8.70
N LYS A 58 -4.39 -13.08 -8.64
CA LYS A 58 -5.60 -12.84 -9.44
C LYS A 58 -6.52 -11.77 -8.85
N CYS A 59 -6.60 -11.70 -7.54
CA CYS A 59 -7.48 -10.78 -6.84
C CYS A 59 -6.78 -10.20 -5.62
N ILE A 60 -6.78 -8.89 -5.51
CA ILE A 60 -6.28 -8.15 -4.34
C ILE A 60 -7.44 -7.33 -3.79
N TYR A 61 -7.64 -7.39 -2.48
CA TYR A 61 -8.51 -6.47 -1.75
C TYR A 61 -7.69 -5.76 -0.68
N ILE A 62 -7.80 -4.44 -0.62
CA ILE A 62 -7.20 -3.63 0.44
C ILE A 62 -8.21 -2.64 1.01
N ASP A 63 -8.05 -2.35 2.28
CA ASP A 63 -8.83 -1.38 3.06
C ASP A 63 -7.85 -0.43 3.76
N PRO A 64 -7.33 0.60 3.04
CA PRO A 64 -6.37 1.55 3.59
C PRO A 64 -7.06 2.54 4.55
N PRO A 65 -6.30 3.29 5.37
CA PRO A 65 -6.85 4.39 6.16
C PRO A 65 -7.58 5.40 5.27
N TYR A 66 -8.78 5.83 5.68
CA TYR A 66 -9.60 6.78 4.92
C TYR A 66 -9.16 8.24 5.10
N ASN A 67 -8.27 8.49 6.08
CA ASN A 67 -7.68 9.80 6.33
C ASN A 67 -8.73 10.89 6.66
N THR A 68 -9.80 10.51 7.37
CA THR A 68 -10.94 11.38 7.69
C THR A 68 -10.58 12.54 8.62
N GLY A 69 -9.43 12.52 9.26
CA GLY A 69 -8.99 13.50 10.26
C GLY A 69 -9.55 13.25 11.65
N ASN A 70 -10.32 12.20 11.85
CA ASN A 70 -10.95 11.86 13.14
C ASN A 70 -10.00 11.00 13.98
N GLU A 71 -9.36 11.60 14.99
CA GLU A 71 -8.37 10.91 15.83
C GLU A 71 -8.99 10.00 16.92
N ASN A 72 -10.30 10.03 17.09
CA ASN A 72 -11.00 9.40 18.23
C ASN A 72 -11.64 8.03 17.93
N TRP A 73 -11.37 7.43 16.79
CA TRP A 73 -11.89 6.11 16.47
C TRP A 73 -11.01 5.01 17.03
N VAL A 74 -11.62 3.87 17.43
CA VAL A 74 -10.97 2.65 17.91
C VAL A 74 -9.96 2.09 16.90
N TYR A 75 -10.19 2.34 15.61
CA TYR A 75 -9.24 2.15 14.53
C TYR A 75 -8.66 3.51 14.15
N ASN A 76 -7.35 3.67 14.37
CA ASN A 76 -6.66 4.91 14.01
C ASN A 76 -6.65 5.05 12.47
N ASP A 77 -7.66 5.76 11.97
CA ASP A 77 -7.90 6.00 10.54
C ASP A 77 -6.94 7.06 9.95
N ASN A 78 -6.03 7.55 10.77
CA ASN A 78 -5.07 8.57 10.40
C ASN A 78 -3.70 7.96 10.05
N VAL A 79 -3.07 8.53 9.04
CA VAL A 79 -1.66 8.32 8.68
C VAL A 79 -0.70 8.78 9.81
N ASN A 80 -1.22 9.04 10.99
CA ASN A 80 -0.53 9.56 12.18
C ASN A 80 -0.05 8.48 13.17
N SER A 81 -0.13 7.18 12.83
CA SER A 81 0.41 6.15 13.72
C SER A 81 1.92 6.40 13.96
N PRO A 82 2.44 6.10 15.17
CA PRO A 82 3.86 6.31 15.47
C PRO A 82 4.81 5.62 14.48
N LYS A 83 4.41 4.47 13.95
CA LYS A 83 5.19 3.72 12.95
C LYS A 83 5.24 4.44 11.61
N ILE A 84 4.11 4.99 11.14
CA ILE A 84 4.04 5.73 9.87
C ILE A 84 4.77 7.06 10.02
N LYS A 85 4.60 7.77 11.14
CA LYS A 85 5.36 9.00 11.43
C LYS A 85 6.87 8.77 11.41
N LYS A 86 7.33 7.70 12.06
CA LYS A 86 8.76 7.34 12.06
C LYS A 86 9.23 7.05 10.64
N TRP A 87 8.50 6.22 9.90
CA TRP A 87 8.83 5.87 8.52
C TRP A 87 8.85 7.10 7.60
N LEU A 88 7.86 7.99 7.69
CA LEU A 88 7.84 9.24 6.90
C LEU A 88 9.03 10.14 7.26
N GLY A 89 9.40 10.26 8.53
CA GLY A 89 10.57 11.03 8.97
C GLY A 89 11.88 10.45 8.44
N GLU A 90 11.99 9.13 8.32
CA GLU A 90 13.18 8.45 7.79
C GLU A 90 13.28 8.53 6.26
N VAL A 91 12.15 8.41 5.54
CA VAL A 91 12.12 8.29 4.07
C VAL A 91 11.94 9.63 3.39
N VAL A 92 11.05 10.48 3.91
CA VAL A 92 10.69 11.77 3.28
C VAL A 92 11.47 12.93 3.90
N ALA A 93 11.71 12.89 5.23
CA ALA A 93 12.50 13.88 5.98
C ALA A 93 12.02 15.33 5.77
N LYS A 94 10.71 15.55 5.63
CA LYS A 94 10.07 16.87 5.48
C LYS A 94 9.05 17.09 6.58
N ASP A 95 9.05 18.28 7.17
CA ASP A 95 8.23 18.62 8.34
C ASP A 95 6.86 19.23 7.97
N ASP A 96 6.69 19.70 6.73
CA ASP A 96 5.52 20.46 6.27
C ASP A 96 4.51 19.66 5.46
N LEU A 97 4.51 18.33 5.58
CA LEU A 97 3.60 17.45 4.86
C LEU A 97 2.14 17.67 5.31
N SER A 98 1.26 17.97 4.37
CA SER A 98 -0.18 17.91 4.60
C SER A 98 -0.63 16.48 4.92
N ARG A 99 -1.87 16.31 5.43
CA ARG A 99 -2.42 14.97 5.67
C ARG A 99 -2.52 14.14 4.39
N HIS A 100 -2.85 14.80 3.27
CA HIS A 100 -2.96 14.15 1.96
C HIS A 100 -1.59 13.75 1.42
N ASP A 101 -0.55 14.58 1.59
CA ASP A 101 0.83 14.23 1.22
C ASP A 101 1.31 12.99 1.98
N LYS A 102 1.07 12.93 3.29
CA LYS A 102 1.42 11.76 4.14
C LYS A 102 0.73 10.49 3.65
N TRP A 103 -0.57 10.61 3.31
CA TRP A 103 -1.35 9.48 2.81
C TRP A 103 -0.81 8.99 1.45
N LEU A 104 -0.56 9.90 0.52
CA LEU A 104 0.00 9.58 -0.79
C LEU A 104 1.41 8.97 -0.69
N CYS A 105 2.27 9.50 0.18
CA CYS A 105 3.58 8.93 0.46
C CYS A 105 3.48 7.50 1.02
N MET A 106 2.52 7.24 1.89
CA MET A 106 2.28 5.91 2.46
C MET A 106 1.75 4.94 1.39
N MET A 107 0.84 5.38 0.52
CA MET A 107 0.15 4.51 -0.44
C MET A 107 0.98 4.17 -1.68
N LEU A 108 1.73 5.11 -2.24
CA LEU A 108 2.46 4.90 -3.50
C LEU A 108 3.37 3.66 -3.48
N PRO A 109 4.28 3.45 -2.52
CA PRO A 109 5.16 2.28 -2.54
C PRO A 109 4.39 0.97 -2.37
N ARG A 110 3.28 0.99 -1.65
CA ARG A 110 2.39 -0.18 -1.48
C ARG A 110 1.68 -0.53 -2.78
N LEU A 111 1.07 0.44 -3.45
CA LEU A 111 0.40 0.23 -4.73
C LEU A 111 1.38 -0.26 -5.81
N LYS A 112 2.61 0.25 -5.84
CA LYS A 112 3.66 -0.26 -6.75
C LYS A 112 3.97 -1.74 -6.52
N LEU A 113 4.06 -2.19 -5.27
CA LEU A 113 4.29 -3.60 -4.94
C LEU A 113 3.06 -4.46 -5.25
N LEU A 114 1.86 -3.98 -4.94
CA LEU A 114 0.60 -4.65 -5.28
C LEU A 114 0.45 -4.81 -6.80
N HIS A 115 0.80 -3.79 -7.58
CA HIS A 115 0.81 -3.86 -9.04
C HIS A 115 1.75 -4.95 -9.55
N ARG A 116 2.95 -5.08 -8.96
CA ARG A 116 3.90 -6.14 -9.32
C ARG A 116 3.41 -7.54 -8.97
N LEU A 117 2.69 -7.70 -7.87
CA LEU A 117 2.11 -8.98 -7.47
C LEU A 117 0.93 -9.39 -8.35
N LEU A 118 0.17 -8.41 -8.87
CA LEU A 118 -1.03 -8.65 -9.66
C LEU A 118 -0.69 -9.25 -11.02
N SER A 119 -1.39 -10.34 -11.40
CA SER A 119 -1.30 -10.93 -12.75
C SER A 119 -1.88 -10.00 -13.81
N ASP A 120 -1.57 -10.23 -15.09
CA ASP A 120 -2.03 -9.37 -16.20
C ASP A 120 -3.56 -9.34 -16.32
N ASP A 121 -4.23 -10.41 -15.95
CA ASP A 121 -5.68 -10.55 -15.89
C ASP A 121 -6.24 -10.43 -14.46
N GLY A 122 -5.45 -9.93 -13.53
CA GLY A 122 -5.83 -9.74 -12.15
C GLY A 122 -6.59 -8.43 -11.90
N VAL A 123 -7.32 -8.38 -10.79
CA VAL A 123 -8.12 -7.23 -10.37
C VAL A 123 -7.75 -6.81 -8.95
N ILE A 124 -7.79 -5.51 -8.70
CA ILE A 124 -7.62 -4.95 -7.35
C ILE A 124 -8.88 -4.18 -6.94
N PHE A 125 -9.37 -4.43 -5.73
CA PHE A 125 -10.46 -3.72 -5.08
C PHE A 125 -9.90 -2.93 -3.91
N ILE A 126 -10.29 -1.67 -3.79
CA ILE A 126 -9.80 -0.76 -2.74
C ILE A 126 -11.00 -0.06 -2.10
N SER A 127 -11.24 -0.31 -0.81
CA SER A 127 -12.22 0.46 -0.04
C SER A 127 -11.66 1.83 0.28
N ILE A 128 -12.44 2.88 0.06
CA ILE A 128 -12.06 4.25 0.38
C ILE A 128 -13.32 5.11 0.49
N ASP A 129 -13.24 6.23 1.20
CA ASP A 129 -14.28 7.24 1.24
C ASP A 129 -13.93 8.46 0.38
N ASP A 130 -14.82 9.45 0.37
CA ASP A 130 -14.67 10.66 -0.44
C ASP A 130 -13.45 11.52 -0.08
N ASN A 131 -12.86 11.36 1.13
CA ASN A 131 -11.71 12.16 1.55
C ASN A 131 -10.48 11.93 0.67
N GLU A 132 -10.22 10.69 0.26
CA GLU A 132 -9.05 10.31 -0.52
C GLU A 132 -9.38 9.66 -1.88
N MET A 133 -10.66 9.48 -2.21
CA MET A 133 -11.06 8.81 -3.46
C MET A 133 -10.46 9.46 -4.70
N ALA A 134 -10.47 10.80 -4.80
CA ALA A 134 -9.91 11.51 -5.95
C ALA A 134 -8.40 11.32 -6.05
N ASN A 135 -7.68 11.42 -4.93
CA ASN A 135 -6.24 11.20 -4.84
C ASN A 135 -5.88 9.75 -5.18
N LEU A 136 -6.61 8.79 -4.61
CA LEU A 136 -6.42 7.36 -4.88
C LEU A 136 -6.62 7.06 -6.37
N LYS A 137 -7.68 7.60 -6.98
CA LYS A 137 -7.95 7.39 -8.42
C LYS A 137 -6.77 7.85 -9.27
N LEU A 138 -6.29 9.08 -9.06
CA LEU A 138 -5.15 9.63 -9.81
C LEU A 138 -3.87 8.81 -9.58
N LEU A 139 -3.64 8.37 -8.34
CA LEU A 139 -2.50 7.54 -7.98
C LEU A 139 -2.58 6.16 -8.65
N CYS A 140 -3.76 5.54 -8.69
CA CYS A 140 -3.99 4.30 -9.40
C CYS A 140 -3.82 4.44 -10.92
N ASP A 141 -4.31 5.53 -11.51
CA ASP A 141 -4.10 5.83 -12.94
C ASP A 141 -2.59 5.90 -13.26
N GLU A 142 -1.79 6.48 -12.37
CA GLU A 142 -0.34 6.59 -12.53
C GLU A 142 0.37 5.23 -12.38
N VAL A 143 -0.01 4.43 -11.37
CA VAL A 143 0.65 3.15 -11.04
C VAL A 143 0.24 2.02 -11.99
N PHE A 144 -1.06 1.89 -12.30
CA PHE A 144 -1.60 0.78 -13.09
C PHE A 144 -1.70 1.10 -14.59
N GLY A 145 -1.54 2.36 -14.99
CA GLY A 145 -1.71 2.81 -16.36
C GLY A 145 -3.19 2.87 -16.74
N GLY A 146 -3.72 4.05 -17.08
CA GLY A 146 -5.12 4.22 -17.44
C GLY A 146 -5.51 3.32 -18.61
N GLY A 147 -6.22 2.22 -18.36
CA GLY A 147 -6.86 1.40 -19.37
C GLY A 147 -6.46 -0.07 -19.45
N LYS A 148 -5.56 -0.60 -18.65
CA LYS A 148 -5.17 -2.02 -18.72
C LYS A 148 -5.48 -2.87 -17.49
N LYS A 149 -5.72 -2.28 -16.33
CA LYS A 149 -6.14 -3.01 -15.12
C LYS A 149 -7.31 -2.26 -14.50
N SER A 150 -8.46 -2.92 -14.40
CA SER A 150 -9.66 -2.31 -13.83
C SER A 150 -9.53 -2.26 -12.31
N TYR A 151 -9.81 -1.10 -11.72
CA TYR A 151 -10.04 -0.92 -10.28
C TYR A 151 -11.44 -0.32 -10.09
N LEU A 152 -12.14 -0.79 -9.10
CA LEU A 152 -13.46 -0.32 -8.68
C LEU A 152 -13.39 0.04 -7.22
#